data_f3a6000db4ae85b88b3dab3871b4c375
#
_entry.id   f3a6000db4ae85b88b3dab3871b4c375
#
_cell.length_a   1.000
_cell.length_b   1.000
_cell.length_c   1.000
_cell.angle_alpha   90.00
_cell.angle_beta   90.00
_cell.angle_gamma   90.00
#
_symmetry.space_group_name_H-M   'P 1'
#
loop_
_entity.id
_entity.type
_entity.pdbx_description
1 polymer ?
#
loop_
_entity_poly.entity_id
_entity_poly.type
_entity_poly.pdbx_seq_one_letter_code
_entity_poly.pdbx_strand_id
1 'polypeptide(L)'
;MQYVNFGTTGLQISRLGFGGIPIQRIDQPGTRELLIAAHKAGINYIDTARAYTVSEAWIGQSLEEAGLRDNFILATKCRALTKADMEAEIATSLKNLRTDHIELFQFHNPSLDGLKTILAPGGAMEALLEAKARGIVGHIGITAHLAAVFEAALDIPEIETIMFPYNIVEQQGRELIDRCAAAGKGFIDMKPLAGGAIEDGRLALRYVLSNPAVTVSIPGMATVEELNANVAGAANTAPLTPEEEAACQKVRDALGTQFCRRCNYCAPCTVGISIPSVFLFQGYLNRYGLQQWGRERYATLQTKAGACIRCGVCEPRCPYNLPIRQMMQKAAEDFGE
;
A
#
# COMPACT_ATOMS: atom_id res chain seq x y z
N MET A 1 19.01 -4.50 -11.36
CA MET A 1 18.25 -4.20 -10.12
C MET A 1 19.19 -3.70 -9.03
N GLN A 2 18.83 -2.65 -8.30
CA GLN A 2 19.60 -2.16 -7.15
C GLN A 2 19.05 -2.76 -5.86
N TYR A 3 19.95 -3.20 -4.95
CA TYR A 3 19.59 -3.72 -3.63
C TYR A 3 20.11 -2.79 -2.54
N VAL A 4 19.35 -2.69 -1.47
CA VAL A 4 19.67 -1.84 -0.31
C VAL A 4 19.31 -2.55 1.00
N ASN A 5 19.88 -2.07 2.11
CA ASN A 5 19.48 -2.55 3.43
C ASN A 5 18.03 -2.14 3.72
N PHE A 6 17.23 -3.07 4.24
CA PHE A 6 15.85 -2.80 4.65
C PHE A 6 15.82 -2.23 6.08
N GLY A 7 16.20 -0.97 6.21
CA GLY A 7 16.42 -0.38 7.51
C GLY A 7 17.48 -1.16 8.30
N THR A 8 17.18 -1.43 9.57
CA THR A 8 18.04 -2.22 10.48
C THR A 8 17.64 -3.69 10.58
N THR A 9 16.74 -4.19 9.71
CA THR A 9 16.27 -5.60 9.71
C THR A 9 17.35 -6.62 9.36
N GLY A 10 18.44 -6.20 8.74
CA GLY A 10 19.48 -7.11 8.18
C GLY A 10 19.12 -7.68 6.80
N LEU A 11 17.91 -7.46 6.31
CA LEU A 11 17.50 -7.92 4.99
C LEU A 11 18.06 -7.03 3.87
N GLN A 12 18.48 -7.66 2.76
CA GLN A 12 18.84 -6.99 1.51
C GLN A 12 17.66 -7.07 0.55
N ILE A 13 17.10 -5.91 0.16
CA ILE A 13 15.86 -5.84 -0.61
C ILE A 13 16.09 -5.07 -1.92
N SER A 14 15.45 -5.53 -3.00
CA SER A 14 15.42 -4.79 -4.26
C SER A 14 14.63 -3.49 -4.09
N ARG A 15 15.12 -2.37 -4.64
CA ARG A 15 14.45 -1.06 -4.54
C ARG A 15 13.10 -1.02 -5.27
N LEU A 16 12.87 -1.93 -6.20
CA LEU A 16 11.56 -2.24 -6.79
C LEU A 16 11.05 -3.53 -6.18
N GLY A 17 9.89 -3.49 -5.55
CA GLY A 17 9.17 -4.65 -5.03
C GLY A 17 7.94 -4.98 -5.88
N PHE A 18 7.31 -6.09 -5.61
CA PHE A 18 6.11 -6.56 -6.27
C PHE A 18 4.86 -6.28 -5.42
N GLY A 19 3.97 -5.39 -5.90
CA GLY A 19 2.69 -5.10 -5.25
C GLY A 19 1.60 -6.08 -5.67
N GLY A 20 1.13 -6.92 -4.76
CA GLY A 20 0.23 -8.06 -5.01
C GLY A 20 -1.25 -7.74 -5.19
N ILE A 21 -1.71 -6.47 -5.08
CA ILE A 21 -3.14 -6.13 -5.31
C ILE A 21 -3.63 -6.55 -6.69
N PRO A 22 -2.91 -6.29 -7.81
CA PRO A 22 -3.42 -6.61 -9.15
C PRO A 22 -3.51 -8.11 -9.46
N ILE A 23 -2.92 -8.98 -8.66
CA ILE A 23 -3.08 -10.44 -8.81
C ILE A 23 -4.56 -10.85 -8.85
N GLN A 24 -5.44 -10.09 -8.18
CA GLN A 24 -6.89 -10.29 -8.25
C GLN A 24 -7.49 -10.13 -9.66
N ARG A 25 -6.75 -9.61 -10.65
CA ARG A 25 -7.17 -9.41 -12.05
C ARG A 25 -6.76 -10.54 -12.99
N ILE A 26 -5.92 -11.44 -12.54
CA ILE A 26 -5.36 -12.55 -13.32
C ILE A 26 -5.70 -13.89 -12.64
N ASP A 27 -5.34 -14.98 -13.27
CA ASP A 27 -5.49 -16.32 -12.71
C ASP A 27 -4.20 -16.81 -12.03
N GLN A 28 -4.23 -18.00 -11.44
CA GLN A 28 -3.09 -18.58 -10.76
C GLN A 28 -1.92 -18.92 -11.72
N PRO A 29 -2.13 -19.50 -12.93
CA PRO A 29 -1.04 -19.69 -13.89
C PRO A 29 -0.37 -18.40 -14.31
N GLY A 30 -1.16 -17.34 -14.58
CA GLY A 30 -0.63 -16.01 -14.89
C GLY A 30 0.15 -15.40 -13.72
N THR A 31 -0.31 -15.63 -12.48
CA THR A 31 0.45 -15.23 -11.27
C THR A 31 1.81 -15.90 -11.22
N ARG A 32 1.89 -17.21 -11.49
CA ARG A 32 3.15 -17.96 -11.49
C ARG A 32 4.11 -17.44 -12.56
N GLU A 33 3.63 -17.24 -13.78
CA GLU A 33 4.43 -16.69 -14.88
C GLU A 33 5.01 -15.32 -14.51
N LEU A 34 4.18 -14.46 -13.94
CA LEU A 34 4.56 -13.10 -13.53
C LEU A 34 5.60 -13.11 -12.40
N LEU A 35 5.47 -13.99 -11.40
CA LEU A 35 6.43 -14.10 -10.30
C LEU A 35 7.78 -14.68 -10.77
N ILE A 36 7.78 -15.64 -11.72
CA ILE A 36 9.00 -16.12 -12.36
C ILE A 36 9.69 -14.98 -13.13
N ALA A 37 8.93 -14.16 -13.84
CA ALA A 37 9.47 -12.99 -14.55
C ALA A 37 10.03 -11.95 -13.57
N ALA A 38 9.34 -11.70 -12.45
CA ALA A 38 9.79 -10.78 -11.39
C ALA A 38 11.12 -11.24 -10.78
N HIS A 39 11.26 -12.54 -10.48
CA HIS A 39 12.51 -13.11 -9.99
C HIS A 39 13.65 -12.93 -11.02
N LYS A 40 13.40 -13.24 -12.29
CA LYS A 40 14.40 -13.05 -13.37
C LYS A 40 14.81 -11.59 -13.55
N ALA A 41 13.92 -10.65 -13.26
CA ALA A 41 14.21 -9.21 -13.27
C ALA A 41 14.99 -8.76 -12.02
N GLY A 42 15.20 -9.63 -11.04
CA GLY A 42 15.94 -9.37 -9.80
C GLY A 42 15.08 -8.74 -8.71
N ILE A 43 13.75 -8.82 -8.79
CA ILE A 43 12.85 -8.45 -7.68
C ILE A 43 12.88 -9.58 -6.66
N ASN A 44 13.15 -9.23 -5.40
CA ASN A 44 13.16 -10.18 -4.28
C ASN A 44 12.20 -9.84 -3.14
N TYR A 45 11.31 -8.86 -3.33
CA TYR A 45 10.33 -8.46 -2.32
C TYR A 45 8.91 -8.51 -2.89
N ILE A 46 8.02 -9.22 -2.21
CA ILE A 46 6.60 -9.32 -2.56
C ILE A 46 5.76 -8.81 -1.40
N ASP A 47 4.86 -7.88 -1.66
CA ASP A 47 3.88 -7.37 -0.71
C ASP A 47 2.46 -7.83 -1.07
N THR A 48 1.80 -8.50 -0.13
CA THR A 48 0.41 -8.92 -0.23
C THR A 48 -0.38 -8.56 1.03
N ALA A 49 -1.60 -9.06 1.19
CA ALA A 49 -2.43 -8.87 2.38
C ALA A 49 -3.56 -9.89 2.48
N ARG A 50 -4.01 -10.16 3.71
CA ARG A 50 -5.24 -10.92 4.01
C ARG A 50 -6.47 -10.36 3.27
N ALA A 51 -6.54 -9.05 3.12
CA ALA A 51 -7.66 -8.37 2.46
C ALA A 51 -7.64 -8.44 0.92
N TYR A 52 -6.60 -9.01 0.29
CA TYR A 52 -6.47 -9.06 -1.17
C TYR A 52 -7.00 -10.37 -1.76
N THR A 53 -8.14 -10.83 -1.26
CA THR A 53 -8.90 -12.01 -1.72
C THR A 53 -8.03 -13.24 -1.99
N VAL A 54 -7.67 -13.50 -3.23
CA VAL A 54 -6.90 -14.67 -3.69
C VAL A 54 -5.38 -14.48 -3.66
N SER A 55 -4.90 -13.25 -3.42
CA SER A 55 -3.48 -12.89 -3.66
C SER A 55 -2.51 -13.74 -2.84
N GLU A 56 -2.73 -13.92 -1.53
CA GLU A 56 -1.85 -14.77 -0.72
C GLU A 56 -1.84 -16.22 -1.23
N ALA A 57 -3.00 -16.80 -1.53
CA ALA A 57 -3.10 -18.19 -1.96
C ALA A 57 -2.42 -18.43 -3.33
N TRP A 58 -2.61 -17.51 -4.26
CA TRP A 58 -2.01 -17.64 -5.59
C TRP A 58 -0.50 -17.36 -5.58
N ILE A 59 -0.03 -16.42 -4.76
CA ILE A 59 1.40 -16.19 -4.54
C ILE A 59 2.03 -17.46 -3.94
N GLY A 60 1.46 -17.98 -2.84
CA GLY A 60 2.00 -19.15 -2.16
C GLY A 60 2.08 -20.37 -3.08
N GLN A 61 0.99 -20.68 -3.78
CA GLN A 61 0.97 -21.78 -4.75
C GLN A 61 1.98 -21.58 -5.88
N SER A 62 2.10 -20.38 -6.42
CA SER A 62 3.02 -20.07 -7.52
C SER A 62 4.47 -20.20 -7.12
N LEU A 63 4.84 -19.73 -5.92
CA LEU A 63 6.20 -19.83 -5.41
C LEU A 63 6.59 -21.27 -5.10
N GLU A 64 5.68 -22.05 -4.51
CA GLU A 64 5.88 -23.49 -4.26
C GLU A 64 6.09 -24.25 -5.58
N GLU A 65 5.18 -24.10 -6.55
CA GLU A 65 5.25 -24.77 -7.85
C GLU A 65 6.49 -24.38 -8.67
N ALA A 66 6.97 -23.14 -8.53
CA ALA A 66 8.17 -22.66 -9.20
C ALA A 66 9.47 -22.94 -8.43
N GLY A 67 9.41 -23.42 -7.18
CA GLY A 67 10.58 -23.60 -6.31
C GLY A 67 11.28 -22.28 -5.97
N LEU A 68 10.52 -21.18 -5.84
CA LEU A 68 11.06 -19.83 -5.67
C LEU A 68 10.81 -19.22 -4.28
N ARG A 69 10.23 -19.98 -3.31
CA ARG A 69 9.89 -19.43 -1.99
C ARG A 69 11.08 -18.68 -1.33
N ASP A 70 12.24 -19.32 -1.31
CA ASP A 70 13.44 -18.81 -0.64
C ASP A 70 14.14 -17.66 -1.40
N ASN A 71 13.67 -17.35 -2.61
CA ASN A 71 14.20 -16.25 -3.41
C ASN A 71 13.48 -14.92 -3.13
N PHE A 72 12.39 -14.97 -2.34
CA PHE A 72 11.58 -13.79 -2.06
C PHE A 72 11.44 -13.54 -0.56
N ILE A 73 11.57 -12.28 -0.20
CA ILE A 73 11.15 -11.71 1.08
C ILE A 73 9.64 -11.46 0.97
N LEU A 74 8.85 -12.27 1.68
CA LEU A 74 7.41 -12.14 1.69
C LEU A 74 6.94 -11.17 2.77
N ALA A 75 6.12 -10.20 2.38
CA ALA A 75 5.43 -9.31 3.28
C ALA A 75 3.92 -9.50 3.14
N THR A 76 3.25 -9.68 4.26
CA THR A 76 1.78 -9.65 4.32
C THR A 76 1.28 -8.76 5.45
N LYS A 77 -0.05 -8.57 5.54
CA LYS A 77 -0.67 -7.67 6.50
C LYS A 77 -2.13 -8.02 6.76
N CYS A 78 -2.58 -7.78 8.00
CA CYS A 78 -3.97 -7.95 8.38
C CYS A 78 -4.47 -6.81 9.26
N ARG A 79 -5.79 -6.80 9.53
CA ARG A 79 -6.46 -5.77 10.33
C ARG A 79 -6.76 -6.19 11.76
N ALA A 80 -6.16 -7.27 12.24
CA ALA A 80 -6.34 -7.73 13.61
C ALA A 80 -5.88 -6.67 14.60
N LEU A 81 -6.65 -6.46 15.64
CA LEU A 81 -6.34 -5.53 16.73
C LEU A 81 -6.05 -6.27 18.04
N THR A 82 -6.59 -7.49 18.20
CA THR A 82 -6.41 -8.32 19.41
C THR A 82 -5.38 -9.42 19.17
N LYS A 83 -4.79 -9.95 20.24
CA LYS A 83 -3.85 -11.06 20.19
C LYS A 83 -4.44 -12.29 19.51
N ALA A 84 -5.64 -12.72 19.93
CA ALA A 84 -6.29 -13.92 19.39
C ALA A 84 -6.59 -13.79 17.89
N ASP A 85 -7.09 -12.63 17.43
CA ASP A 85 -7.33 -12.40 16.01
C ASP A 85 -6.04 -12.44 15.22
N MET A 86 -4.95 -11.84 15.72
CA MET A 86 -3.65 -11.83 15.05
C MET A 86 -3.05 -13.23 14.94
N GLU A 87 -3.15 -14.05 15.97
CA GLU A 87 -2.72 -15.47 15.93
C GLU A 87 -3.46 -16.24 14.83
N ALA A 88 -4.78 -16.06 14.72
CA ALA A 88 -5.59 -16.68 13.67
C ALA A 88 -5.21 -16.19 12.26
N GLU A 89 -4.94 -14.89 12.11
CA GLU A 89 -4.52 -14.31 10.84
C GLU A 89 -3.13 -14.76 10.40
N ILE A 90 -2.17 -14.88 11.34
CA ILE A 90 -0.83 -15.45 11.06
C ILE A 90 -0.96 -16.88 10.55
N ALA A 91 -1.72 -17.74 11.25
CA ALA A 91 -1.93 -19.13 10.85
C ALA A 91 -2.56 -19.24 9.46
N THR A 92 -3.51 -18.34 9.15
CA THR A 92 -4.18 -18.30 7.86
C THR A 92 -3.23 -17.84 6.76
N SER A 93 -2.39 -16.83 7.01
CA SER A 93 -1.40 -16.33 6.05
C SER A 93 -0.36 -17.39 5.72
N LEU A 94 0.17 -18.10 6.73
CA LEU A 94 1.11 -19.21 6.53
C LEU A 94 0.52 -20.30 5.63
N LYS A 95 -0.73 -20.68 5.90
CA LYS A 95 -1.46 -21.68 5.09
C LYS A 95 -1.63 -21.20 3.64
N ASN A 96 -2.07 -19.96 3.43
CA ASN A 96 -2.31 -19.41 2.10
C ASN A 96 -1.00 -19.26 1.31
N LEU A 97 0.03 -18.73 1.95
CA LEU A 97 1.36 -18.53 1.35
C LEU A 97 2.17 -19.83 1.24
N ARG A 98 1.65 -20.97 1.77
CA ARG A 98 2.27 -22.29 1.75
C ARG A 98 3.72 -22.26 2.25
N THR A 99 3.90 -21.64 3.41
CA THR A 99 5.22 -21.44 4.02
C THR A 99 5.14 -21.60 5.54
N ASP A 100 6.25 -21.89 6.17
CA ASP A 100 6.37 -21.99 7.63
C ASP A 100 6.82 -20.67 8.30
N HIS A 101 7.24 -19.68 7.51
CA HIS A 101 7.67 -18.38 7.99
C HIS A 101 7.32 -17.25 7.02
N ILE A 102 7.21 -16.02 7.54
CA ILE A 102 6.95 -14.78 6.79
C ILE A 102 7.97 -13.74 7.24
N GLU A 103 8.72 -13.18 6.31
CA GLU A 103 9.81 -12.25 6.64
C GLU A 103 9.30 -10.93 7.23
N LEU A 104 8.15 -10.42 6.75
CA LEU A 104 7.56 -9.18 7.27
C LEU A 104 6.04 -9.32 7.45
N PHE A 105 5.56 -9.16 8.67
CA PHE A 105 4.13 -9.09 8.97
C PHE A 105 3.74 -7.68 9.43
N GLN A 106 2.69 -7.09 8.83
CA GLN A 106 2.38 -5.69 9.03
C GLN A 106 0.95 -5.49 9.58
N PHE A 107 0.77 -4.50 10.47
CA PHE A 107 -0.55 -3.99 10.82
C PHE A 107 -1.14 -3.21 9.65
N HIS A 108 -2.33 -3.59 9.17
CA HIS A 108 -2.89 -3.07 7.94
C HIS A 108 -3.75 -1.83 8.15
N ASN A 109 -3.14 -0.65 8.12
CA ASN A 109 -3.79 0.66 8.16
C ASN A 109 -4.72 0.84 9.38
N PRO A 110 -4.22 0.67 10.62
CA PRO A 110 -5.00 0.98 11.80
C PRO A 110 -5.31 2.48 11.88
N SER A 111 -6.36 2.84 12.60
CA SER A 111 -6.56 4.20 13.11
C SER A 111 -5.64 4.46 14.31
N LEU A 112 -5.56 5.72 14.80
CA LEU A 112 -4.81 6.01 16.03
C LEU A 112 -5.36 5.23 17.24
N ASP A 113 -6.67 5.07 17.33
CA ASP A 113 -7.27 4.28 18.43
C ASP A 113 -7.05 2.78 18.21
N GLY A 114 -7.08 2.31 16.93
CA GLY A 114 -6.67 0.95 16.60
C GLY A 114 -5.22 0.67 16.97
N LEU A 115 -4.31 1.63 16.77
CA LEU A 115 -2.91 1.49 17.17
C LEU A 115 -2.77 1.38 18.71
N LYS A 116 -3.53 2.17 19.47
CA LYS A 116 -3.57 2.03 20.94
C LYS A 116 -4.03 0.64 21.36
N THR A 117 -5.06 0.09 20.71
CA THR A 117 -5.56 -1.27 21.00
C THR A 117 -4.51 -2.33 20.65
N ILE A 118 -3.81 -2.20 19.53
CA ILE A 118 -2.72 -3.09 19.11
C ILE A 118 -1.60 -3.15 20.16
N LEU A 119 -1.29 -2.02 20.80
CA LEU A 119 -0.19 -1.89 21.77
C LEU A 119 -0.61 -2.18 23.22
N ALA A 120 -1.91 -2.27 23.51
CA ALA A 120 -2.42 -2.56 24.83
C ALA A 120 -2.19 -4.04 25.22
N PRO A 121 -2.23 -4.38 26.54
CA PRO A 121 -2.21 -5.77 26.98
C PRO A 121 -3.33 -6.60 26.29
N GLY A 122 -2.96 -7.77 25.73
CA GLY A 122 -3.85 -8.58 24.91
C GLY A 122 -4.04 -8.06 23.48
N GLY A 123 -3.29 -7.04 23.08
CA GLY A 123 -3.29 -6.49 21.72
C GLY A 123 -2.51 -7.33 20.73
N ALA A 124 -2.70 -7.02 19.45
CA ALA A 124 -2.12 -7.79 18.34
C ALA A 124 -0.58 -7.76 18.30
N MET A 125 0.07 -6.76 18.91
CA MET A 125 1.53 -6.69 19.01
C MET A 125 2.11 -7.88 19.79
N GLU A 126 1.44 -8.32 20.86
CA GLU A 126 1.91 -9.47 21.65
C GLU A 126 2.03 -10.74 20.78
N ALA A 127 1.02 -11.01 19.95
CA ALA A 127 1.03 -12.17 19.04
C ALA A 127 2.18 -12.11 18.03
N LEU A 128 2.45 -10.92 17.46
CA LEU A 128 3.56 -10.75 16.53
C LEU A 128 4.93 -10.91 17.21
N LEU A 129 5.09 -10.41 18.43
CA LEU A 129 6.32 -10.60 19.19
C LEU A 129 6.56 -12.07 19.56
N GLU A 130 5.53 -12.80 19.96
CA GLU A 130 5.61 -14.24 20.23
C GLU A 130 5.92 -15.03 18.94
N ALA A 131 5.29 -14.69 17.82
CA ALA A 131 5.57 -15.30 16.51
C ALA A 131 7.01 -15.01 16.05
N LYS A 132 7.51 -13.80 16.29
CA LYS A 132 8.89 -13.41 16.02
C LYS A 132 9.88 -14.19 16.87
N ALA A 133 9.62 -14.32 18.17
CA ALA A 133 10.47 -15.11 19.08
C ALA A 133 10.55 -16.60 18.67
N ARG A 134 9.53 -17.11 17.97
CA ARG A 134 9.46 -18.49 17.44
C ARG A 134 10.03 -18.62 16.03
N GLY A 135 10.47 -17.54 15.39
CA GLY A 135 10.97 -17.54 14.03
C GLY A 135 9.88 -17.68 12.93
N ILE A 136 8.62 -17.59 13.30
CA ILE A 136 7.46 -17.64 12.36
C ILE A 136 7.30 -16.32 11.60
N VAL A 137 7.56 -15.20 12.28
CA VAL A 137 7.60 -13.86 11.70
C VAL A 137 9.00 -13.30 11.88
N GLY A 138 9.61 -12.80 10.82
CA GLY A 138 10.95 -12.21 10.90
C GLY A 138 10.92 -10.79 11.47
N HIS A 139 10.09 -9.94 10.90
CA HIS A 139 10.04 -8.52 11.20
C HIS A 139 8.59 -8.02 11.32
N ILE A 140 8.40 -6.93 12.07
CA ILE A 140 7.10 -6.32 12.32
C ILE A 140 7.04 -4.95 11.64
N GLY A 141 5.97 -4.72 10.88
CA GLY A 141 5.74 -3.45 10.21
C GLY A 141 4.34 -2.89 10.42
N ILE A 142 4.13 -1.70 9.91
CA ILE A 142 2.82 -1.05 9.89
C ILE A 142 2.57 -0.36 8.56
N THR A 143 1.34 -0.37 8.08
CA THR A 143 0.93 0.45 6.94
C THR A 143 0.02 1.58 7.40
N ALA A 144 0.15 2.76 6.85
CA ALA A 144 -0.67 3.91 7.19
C ALA A 144 -1.10 4.69 5.95
N HIS A 145 -2.25 5.36 6.05
CA HIS A 145 -2.68 6.39 5.09
C HIS A 145 -2.82 7.75 5.78
N LEU A 146 -2.83 7.79 7.11
CA LEU A 146 -2.84 8.99 7.91
C LEU A 146 -1.43 9.29 8.39
N ALA A 147 -0.93 10.50 8.15
CA ALA A 147 0.39 10.94 8.59
C ALA A 147 0.57 10.82 10.11
N ALA A 148 -0.48 11.08 10.90
CA ALA A 148 -0.46 10.94 12.34
C ALA A 148 -0.19 9.50 12.82
N VAL A 149 -0.65 8.47 12.08
CA VAL A 149 -0.32 7.07 12.38
C VAL A 149 1.13 6.76 12.01
N PHE A 150 1.62 7.29 10.88
CA PHE A 150 3.02 7.17 10.50
C PHE A 150 3.91 7.79 11.59
N GLU A 151 3.60 9.02 12.01
CA GLU A 151 4.36 9.73 13.03
C GLU A 151 4.39 8.95 14.35
N ALA A 152 3.24 8.47 14.83
CA ALA A 152 3.17 7.64 16.04
C ALA A 152 3.99 6.34 15.92
N ALA A 153 4.04 5.74 14.73
CA ALA A 153 4.79 4.50 14.49
C ALA A 153 6.32 4.69 14.51
N LEU A 154 6.81 5.90 14.31
CA LEU A 154 8.25 6.20 14.39
C LEU A 154 8.81 5.94 15.79
N ASP A 155 8.01 6.19 16.81
CA ASP A 155 8.41 6.10 18.22
C ASP A 155 8.19 4.70 18.83
N ILE A 156 7.69 3.73 18.05
CA ILE A 156 7.46 2.35 18.49
C ILE A 156 8.66 1.49 18.11
N PRO A 157 9.50 1.03 19.07
CA PRO A 157 10.72 0.29 18.76
C PRO A 157 10.49 -1.02 18.01
N GLU A 158 9.37 -1.70 18.28
CA GLU A 158 9.01 -2.99 17.70
C GLU A 158 8.60 -2.88 16.22
N ILE A 159 8.24 -1.70 15.76
CA ILE A 159 7.94 -1.43 14.34
C ILE A 159 9.24 -1.17 13.59
N GLU A 160 9.63 -2.09 12.73
CA GLU A 160 10.89 -2.05 11.98
C GLU A 160 10.71 -1.47 10.57
N THR A 161 9.47 -1.50 10.04
CA THR A 161 9.15 -0.94 8.72
C THR A 161 7.84 -0.15 8.75
N ILE A 162 7.78 0.90 7.95
CA ILE A 162 6.58 1.72 7.78
C ILE A 162 6.24 1.84 6.30
N MET A 163 5.00 1.52 5.95
CA MET A 163 4.47 1.66 4.60
C MET A 163 3.51 2.85 4.53
N PHE A 164 3.76 3.76 3.59
CA PHE A 164 2.94 4.95 3.41
C PHE A 164 2.87 5.36 1.93
N PRO A 165 1.77 5.99 1.45
CA PRO A 165 1.72 6.51 0.10
C PRO A 165 2.71 7.66 -0.12
N TYR A 166 3.55 7.53 -1.14
CA TYR A 166 4.42 8.59 -1.59
C TYR A 166 4.52 8.57 -3.11
N ASN A 167 4.18 9.66 -3.75
CA ASN A 167 4.24 9.79 -5.21
C ASN A 167 4.25 11.27 -5.60
N ILE A 168 4.29 11.56 -6.89
CA ILE A 168 4.34 12.93 -7.42
C ILE A 168 3.24 13.83 -6.83
N VAL A 169 2.06 13.28 -6.52
CA VAL A 169 0.90 14.04 -6.02
C VAL A 169 0.73 13.95 -4.50
N GLU A 170 1.12 12.81 -3.90
CA GLU A 170 1.00 12.55 -2.46
C GLU A 170 2.36 12.75 -1.77
N GLN A 171 2.65 13.97 -1.33
CA GLN A 171 3.94 14.36 -0.73
C GLN A 171 3.87 14.61 0.78
N GLN A 172 2.70 14.43 1.39
CA GLN A 172 2.46 14.71 2.82
C GLN A 172 3.30 13.87 3.78
N GLY A 173 3.89 12.78 3.31
CA GLY A 173 4.78 11.91 4.11
C GLY A 173 6.27 12.24 3.96
N ARG A 174 6.68 13.21 3.13
CA ARG A 174 8.09 13.38 2.76
C ARG A 174 9.02 13.57 3.97
N GLU A 175 8.69 14.48 4.88
CA GLU A 175 9.48 14.70 6.09
C GLU A 175 9.49 13.50 7.02
N LEU A 176 8.37 12.76 7.09
CA LEU A 176 8.27 11.53 7.88
C LEU A 176 9.13 10.40 7.28
N ILE A 177 9.30 10.35 5.96
CA ILE A 177 10.18 9.38 5.29
C ILE A 177 11.63 9.61 5.71
N ASP A 178 12.09 10.86 5.73
CA ASP A 178 13.45 11.20 6.18
C ASP A 178 13.66 10.84 7.66
N ARG A 179 12.66 11.10 8.52
CA ARG A 179 12.68 10.68 9.93
C ARG A 179 12.65 9.15 10.09
N CYS A 180 11.91 8.44 9.23
CA CYS A 180 11.88 6.98 9.20
C CYS A 180 13.28 6.40 8.92
N ALA A 181 13.96 6.92 7.91
CA ALA A 181 15.33 6.52 7.59
C ALA A 181 16.31 6.86 8.73
N ALA A 182 16.20 8.04 9.33
CA ALA A 182 17.03 8.44 10.48
C ALA A 182 16.80 7.55 11.71
N ALA A 183 15.59 7.01 11.90
CA ALA A 183 15.26 6.05 12.94
C ALA A 183 15.71 4.61 12.61
N GLY A 184 16.37 4.39 11.47
CA GLY A 184 16.81 3.07 11.02
C GLY A 184 15.67 2.14 10.57
N LYS A 185 14.46 2.65 10.37
CA LYS A 185 13.31 1.87 9.92
C LYS A 185 13.25 1.80 8.39
N GLY A 186 12.86 0.65 7.84
CA GLY A 186 12.65 0.49 6.41
C GLY A 186 11.40 1.22 5.94
N PHE A 187 11.50 2.07 4.91
CA PHE A 187 10.35 2.73 4.32
C PHE A 187 9.86 2.02 3.05
N ILE A 188 8.58 1.64 3.03
CA ILE A 188 7.91 1.01 1.89
C ILE A 188 6.98 2.03 1.25
N ASP A 189 7.29 2.41 0.02
CA ASP A 189 6.40 3.26 -0.76
C ASP A 189 5.28 2.44 -1.39
N MET A 190 4.04 2.76 -1.04
CA MET A 190 2.85 2.24 -1.72
C MET A 190 2.21 3.27 -2.63
N LYS A 191 1.58 2.80 -3.70
CA LYS A 191 0.86 3.62 -4.68
C LYS A 191 1.75 4.64 -5.42
N PRO A 192 2.93 4.26 -5.91
CA PRO A 192 3.81 5.17 -6.66
C PRO A 192 3.10 5.83 -7.85
N LEU A 193 2.15 5.15 -8.48
CA LEU A 193 1.34 5.65 -9.58
C LEU A 193 0.02 6.31 -9.14
N ALA A 194 -0.11 6.71 -7.87
CA ALA A 194 -1.34 7.29 -7.30
C ALA A 194 -2.60 6.44 -7.59
N GLY A 195 -2.46 5.11 -7.61
CA GLY A 195 -3.55 4.21 -7.95
C GLY A 195 -4.00 4.31 -9.41
N GLY A 196 -3.06 4.46 -10.33
CA GLY A 196 -3.31 4.58 -11.77
C GLY A 196 -3.75 5.98 -12.22
N ALA A 197 -3.68 7.00 -11.34
CA ALA A 197 -3.95 8.38 -11.73
C ALA A 197 -2.76 9.04 -12.44
N ILE A 198 -1.54 8.55 -12.20
CA ILE A 198 -0.33 8.96 -12.92
C ILE A 198 -0.11 7.96 -14.04
N GLU A 199 -0.26 8.41 -15.29
CA GLU A 199 -0.16 7.56 -16.49
C GLU A 199 1.29 7.21 -16.84
N ASP A 200 2.23 8.16 -16.65
CA ASP A 200 3.66 7.91 -16.85
C ASP A 200 4.26 7.18 -15.63
N GLY A 201 4.21 5.83 -15.68
CA GLY A 201 4.76 4.98 -14.63
C GLY A 201 6.28 5.09 -14.50
N ARG A 202 7.00 5.38 -15.60
CA ARG A 202 8.45 5.59 -15.56
C ARG A 202 8.79 6.84 -14.75
N LEU A 203 8.15 7.97 -15.04
CA LEU A 203 8.34 9.22 -14.31
C LEU A 203 7.93 9.05 -12.84
N ALA A 204 6.83 8.34 -12.56
CA ALA A 204 6.37 8.07 -11.20
C ALA A 204 7.42 7.31 -10.38
N LEU A 205 7.99 6.23 -10.91
CA LEU A 205 9.04 5.45 -10.22
C LEU A 205 10.36 6.22 -10.12
N ARG A 206 10.73 6.98 -11.17
CA ARG A 206 11.87 7.90 -11.11
C ARG A 206 11.75 8.87 -9.95
N TYR A 207 10.56 9.52 -9.81
CA TYR A 207 10.29 10.45 -8.73
C TYR A 207 10.45 9.79 -7.35
N VAL A 208 9.80 8.66 -7.13
CA VAL A 208 9.83 7.96 -5.84
C VAL A 208 11.24 7.49 -5.49
N LEU A 209 11.93 6.83 -6.44
CA LEU A 209 13.23 6.20 -6.20
C LEU A 209 14.41 7.17 -6.26
N SER A 210 14.21 8.43 -6.71
CA SER A 210 15.19 9.49 -6.56
C SER A 210 15.35 9.95 -5.10
N ASN A 211 14.38 9.64 -4.23
CA ASN A 211 14.52 9.85 -2.78
C ASN A 211 15.30 8.67 -2.17
N PRO A 212 16.53 8.88 -1.65
CA PRO A 212 17.34 7.80 -1.09
C PRO A 212 16.76 7.23 0.21
N ALA A 213 15.90 7.95 0.91
CA ALA A 213 15.21 7.48 2.12
C ALA A 213 14.07 6.50 1.83
N VAL A 214 13.60 6.39 0.59
CA VAL A 214 12.68 5.34 0.16
C VAL A 214 13.45 4.04 -0.02
N THR A 215 13.17 3.04 0.80
CA THR A 215 13.86 1.74 0.72
C THR A 215 13.37 0.94 -0.48
N VAL A 216 12.05 0.78 -0.61
CA VAL A 216 11.43 0.02 -1.70
C VAL A 216 10.13 0.69 -2.15
N SER A 217 9.87 0.69 -3.44
CA SER A 217 8.58 1.07 -4.02
C SER A 217 7.87 -0.19 -4.55
N ILE A 218 6.56 -0.32 -4.26
CA ILE A 218 5.76 -1.51 -4.59
C ILE A 218 4.63 -1.17 -5.58
N PRO A 219 4.93 -0.85 -6.86
CA PRO A 219 3.90 -0.73 -7.87
C PRO A 219 3.14 -2.05 -8.01
N GLY A 220 1.84 -1.96 -8.26
CA GLY A 220 1.04 -3.13 -8.64
C GLY A 220 1.33 -3.54 -10.08
N MET A 221 1.33 -4.86 -10.34
CA MET A 221 1.56 -5.46 -11.66
C MET A 221 0.61 -6.64 -11.86
N ALA A 222 0.09 -6.80 -13.08
CA ALA A 222 -0.73 -7.93 -13.47
C ALA A 222 -0.24 -8.57 -14.78
N THR A 223 0.69 -7.93 -15.49
CA THR A 223 1.26 -8.46 -16.74
C THR A 223 2.79 -8.31 -16.76
N VAL A 224 3.44 -9.08 -17.62
CA VAL A 224 4.90 -9.01 -17.82
C VAL A 224 5.29 -7.67 -18.46
N GLU A 225 4.42 -7.06 -19.24
CA GLU A 225 4.62 -5.72 -19.82
C GLU A 225 4.65 -4.65 -18.72
N GLU A 226 3.69 -4.69 -17.78
CA GLU A 226 3.67 -3.80 -16.60
C GLU A 226 4.94 -4.00 -15.75
N LEU A 227 5.36 -5.26 -15.55
CA LEU A 227 6.61 -5.59 -14.84
C LEU A 227 7.82 -4.94 -15.53
N ASN A 228 7.97 -5.16 -16.85
CA ASN A 228 9.12 -4.64 -17.61
C ASN A 228 9.14 -3.11 -17.61
N ALA A 229 7.98 -2.46 -17.73
CA ALA A 229 7.86 -1.01 -17.65
C ALA A 229 8.29 -0.48 -16.27
N ASN A 230 7.88 -1.15 -15.19
CA ASN A 230 8.27 -0.80 -13.83
C ASN A 230 9.78 -1.02 -13.58
N VAL A 231 10.34 -2.12 -14.08
CA VAL A 231 11.79 -2.39 -14.02
C VAL A 231 12.59 -1.30 -14.75
N ALA A 232 12.15 -0.91 -15.94
CA ALA A 232 12.77 0.18 -16.70
C ALA A 232 12.67 1.53 -15.96
N GLY A 233 11.53 1.82 -15.33
CA GLY A 233 11.32 3.02 -14.51
C GLY A 233 12.23 3.06 -13.27
N ALA A 234 12.46 1.91 -12.65
CA ALA A 234 13.29 1.77 -11.46
C ALA A 234 14.80 1.67 -11.73
N ALA A 235 15.23 1.62 -12.99
CA ALA A 235 16.64 1.41 -13.36
C ALA A 235 17.55 2.57 -12.97
N ASN A 236 17.03 3.80 -12.89
CA ASN A 236 17.77 4.99 -12.52
C ASN A 236 17.23 5.61 -11.23
N THR A 237 18.03 5.66 -10.19
CA THR A 237 17.68 6.22 -8.86
C THR A 237 18.44 7.52 -8.53
N ALA A 238 19.17 8.09 -9.50
CA ALA A 238 19.84 9.38 -9.34
C ALA A 238 18.81 10.52 -9.09
N PRO A 239 19.20 11.68 -8.58
CA PRO A 239 18.33 12.85 -8.50
C PRO A 239 17.62 13.12 -9.83
N LEU A 240 16.42 13.71 -9.78
CA LEU A 240 15.68 14.08 -10.98
C LEU A 240 16.42 15.18 -11.76
N THR A 241 16.32 15.13 -13.08
CA THR A 241 16.77 16.24 -13.93
C THR A 241 15.77 17.41 -13.85
N PRO A 242 16.17 18.64 -14.25
CA PRO A 242 15.24 19.77 -14.31
C PRO A 242 14.01 19.50 -15.20
N GLU A 243 14.18 18.73 -16.29
CA GLU A 243 13.10 18.33 -17.19
C GLU A 243 12.13 17.35 -16.52
N GLU A 244 12.66 16.36 -15.76
CA GLU A 244 11.86 15.43 -14.97
C GLU A 244 11.10 16.16 -13.86
N GLU A 245 11.74 17.13 -13.16
CA GLU A 245 11.06 17.96 -12.15
C GLU A 245 9.93 18.81 -12.78
N ALA A 246 10.15 19.41 -13.95
CA ALA A 246 9.12 20.15 -14.66
C ALA A 246 7.96 19.24 -15.10
N ALA A 247 8.26 18.01 -15.52
CA ALA A 247 7.23 17.02 -15.84
C ALA A 247 6.42 16.59 -14.59
N CYS A 248 7.08 16.38 -13.46
CA CYS A 248 6.40 16.12 -12.18
C CYS A 248 5.50 17.29 -11.77
N GLN A 249 5.94 18.55 -11.99
CA GLN A 249 5.13 19.73 -11.69
C GLN A 249 3.85 19.75 -12.54
N LYS A 250 3.92 19.43 -13.83
CA LYS A 250 2.73 19.32 -14.69
C LYS A 250 1.74 18.28 -14.18
N VAL A 251 2.23 17.12 -13.71
CA VAL A 251 1.37 16.09 -13.10
C VAL A 251 0.70 16.62 -11.83
N ARG A 252 1.43 17.33 -10.97
CA ARG A 252 0.87 17.96 -9.75
C ARG A 252 -0.21 18.98 -10.09
N ASP A 253 0.01 19.80 -11.08
CA ASP A 253 -0.94 20.84 -11.51
C ASP A 253 -2.23 20.22 -12.07
N ALA A 254 -2.09 19.15 -12.85
CA ALA A 254 -3.24 18.45 -13.44
C ALA A 254 -4.09 17.68 -12.42
N LEU A 255 -3.43 17.00 -11.45
CA LEU A 255 -4.13 16.12 -10.49
C LEU A 255 -4.36 16.76 -9.13
N GLY A 256 -3.74 17.91 -8.83
CA GLY A 256 -3.69 18.52 -7.51
C GLY A 256 -5.06 18.73 -6.86
N THR A 257 -6.04 19.18 -7.63
CA THR A 257 -7.42 19.47 -7.19
C THR A 257 -8.45 18.41 -7.59
N GLN A 258 -8.02 17.26 -8.12
CA GLN A 258 -8.93 16.21 -8.59
C GLN A 258 -8.70 14.85 -7.91
N PHE A 259 -7.60 14.69 -7.18
CA PHE A 259 -7.19 13.42 -6.60
C PHE A 259 -7.31 13.43 -5.06
N CYS A 260 -8.16 12.56 -4.51
CA CYS A 260 -8.31 12.40 -3.05
C CYS A 260 -7.12 11.63 -2.46
N ARG A 261 -6.40 12.27 -1.53
CA ARG A 261 -5.23 11.67 -0.83
C ARG A 261 -5.61 10.91 0.43
N ARG A 262 -6.93 10.72 0.69
CA ARG A 262 -7.47 9.89 1.78
C ARG A 262 -7.03 10.29 3.20
N CYS A 263 -6.63 11.54 3.39
CA CYS A 263 -6.18 12.07 4.69
C CYS A 263 -7.28 12.21 5.76
N ASN A 264 -8.54 12.11 5.37
CA ASN A 264 -9.74 12.16 6.22
C ASN A 264 -10.04 13.52 6.90
N TYR A 265 -9.35 14.61 6.55
CA TYR A 265 -9.65 15.95 7.13
C TYR A 265 -11.07 16.45 6.82
N CYS A 266 -11.70 15.93 5.77
CA CYS A 266 -13.10 16.22 5.43
C CYS A 266 -14.12 15.64 6.43
N ALA A 267 -13.71 14.72 7.30
CA ALA A 267 -14.58 14.13 8.32
C ALA A 267 -14.79 15.09 9.54
N PRO A 268 -15.91 14.91 10.29
CA PRO A 268 -17.02 14.03 10.00
C PRO A 268 -17.95 14.58 8.91
N CYS A 269 -18.54 13.69 8.09
CA CYS A 269 -19.61 14.07 7.17
C CYS A 269 -20.94 14.25 7.93
N THR A 270 -21.72 15.25 7.57
CA THR A 270 -23.01 15.57 8.23
C THR A 270 -24.00 14.40 8.20
N VAL A 271 -23.96 13.58 7.14
CA VAL A 271 -24.82 12.39 6.99
C VAL A 271 -24.04 11.07 7.12
N GLY A 272 -22.82 11.11 7.67
CA GLY A 272 -22.07 9.89 7.99
C GLY A 272 -21.37 9.21 6.80
N ILE A 273 -21.19 9.87 5.65
CA ILE A 273 -20.46 9.30 4.51
C ILE A 273 -18.97 9.22 4.84
N SER A 274 -18.37 8.03 4.65
CA SER A 274 -16.91 7.87 4.64
C SER A 274 -16.36 8.32 3.28
N ILE A 275 -16.17 9.64 3.12
CA ILE A 275 -15.75 10.27 1.86
C ILE A 275 -14.48 9.63 1.27
N PRO A 276 -13.38 9.44 2.04
CA PRO A 276 -12.18 8.81 1.50
C PRO A 276 -12.40 7.36 1.04
N SER A 277 -13.28 6.61 1.71
CA SER A 277 -13.58 5.22 1.33
C SER A 277 -14.38 5.17 0.02
N VAL A 278 -15.34 6.09 -0.16
CA VAL A 278 -16.08 6.20 -1.44
C VAL A 278 -15.11 6.42 -2.59
N PHE A 279 -14.19 7.40 -2.50
CA PHE A 279 -13.24 7.69 -3.57
C PHE A 279 -12.19 6.59 -3.77
N LEU A 280 -11.83 5.88 -2.70
CA LEU A 280 -10.95 4.71 -2.82
C LEU A 280 -11.63 3.60 -3.65
N PHE A 281 -12.89 3.28 -3.33
CA PHE A 281 -13.63 2.20 -4.00
C PHE A 281 -14.00 2.60 -5.44
N GLN A 282 -14.30 3.87 -5.69
CA GLN A 282 -14.43 4.41 -7.04
C GLN A 282 -13.11 4.26 -7.84
N GLY A 283 -11.96 4.45 -7.19
CA GLY A 283 -10.65 4.18 -7.78
C GLY A 283 -10.51 2.71 -8.20
N TYR A 284 -10.90 1.76 -7.37
CA TYR A 284 -10.88 0.33 -7.73
C TYR A 284 -11.77 0.04 -8.93
N LEU A 285 -12.95 0.69 -8.99
CA LEU A 285 -13.88 0.57 -10.12
C LEU A 285 -13.27 1.11 -11.43
N ASN A 286 -12.72 2.33 -11.40
CA ASN A 286 -12.41 3.10 -12.61
C ASN A 286 -10.96 3.01 -13.06
N ARG A 287 -9.99 2.83 -12.15
CA ARG A 287 -8.55 2.91 -12.46
C ARG A 287 -7.79 1.61 -12.25
N TYR A 288 -8.21 0.80 -11.27
CA TYR A 288 -7.49 -0.44 -10.92
C TYR A 288 -7.91 -1.65 -11.76
N GLY A 289 -8.98 -1.53 -12.57
CA GLY A 289 -9.57 -2.67 -13.29
C GLY A 289 -10.20 -3.73 -12.38
N LEU A 290 -10.56 -3.36 -11.15
CA LEU A 290 -11.14 -4.23 -10.13
C LEU A 290 -12.63 -3.91 -9.89
N GLN A 291 -13.42 -3.89 -10.99
CA GLN A 291 -14.80 -3.41 -10.99
C GLN A 291 -15.68 -4.16 -9.97
N GLN A 292 -15.65 -5.49 -9.98
CA GLN A 292 -16.45 -6.29 -9.07
C GLN A 292 -16.04 -6.03 -7.61
N TRP A 293 -14.75 -6.11 -7.32
CA TRP A 293 -14.21 -5.86 -5.98
C TRP A 293 -14.49 -4.43 -5.48
N GLY A 294 -14.41 -3.45 -6.36
CA GLY A 294 -14.79 -2.07 -6.06
C GLY A 294 -16.26 -1.95 -5.64
N ARG A 295 -17.19 -2.61 -6.37
CA ARG A 295 -18.62 -2.65 -6.08
C ARG A 295 -18.91 -3.39 -4.77
N GLU A 296 -18.30 -4.55 -4.54
CA GLU A 296 -18.45 -5.32 -3.30
C GLU A 296 -17.99 -4.51 -2.07
N ARG A 297 -16.83 -3.84 -2.17
CA ARG A 297 -16.34 -2.96 -1.09
C ARG A 297 -17.23 -1.75 -0.87
N TYR A 298 -17.71 -1.12 -1.94
CA TYR A 298 -18.64 -0.01 -1.84
C TYR A 298 -19.96 -0.43 -1.16
N ALA A 299 -20.46 -1.62 -1.46
CA ALA A 299 -21.67 -2.17 -0.85
C ALA A 299 -21.57 -2.30 0.68
N THR A 300 -20.36 -2.47 1.25
CA THR A 300 -20.15 -2.55 2.71
C THR A 300 -20.27 -1.22 3.44
N LEU A 301 -20.31 -0.09 2.72
CA LEU A 301 -20.45 1.23 3.34
C LEU A 301 -21.86 1.39 3.92
N GLN A 302 -21.94 1.85 5.17
CA GLN A 302 -23.21 2.14 5.84
C GLN A 302 -23.97 3.27 5.15
N THR A 303 -23.23 4.34 4.80
CA THR A 303 -23.79 5.50 4.09
C THR A 303 -23.04 5.67 2.77
N LYS A 304 -23.79 5.62 1.68
CA LYS A 304 -23.29 5.65 0.31
C LYS A 304 -23.22 7.05 -0.27
N ALA A 305 -22.62 7.18 -1.45
CA ALA A 305 -22.39 8.48 -2.10
C ALA A 305 -23.70 9.22 -2.41
N GLY A 306 -24.74 8.51 -2.86
CA GLY A 306 -26.06 9.08 -3.18
C GLY A 306 -26.75 9.74 -1.99
N ALA A 307 -26.39 9.39 -0.76
CA ALA A 307 -26.91 10.06 0.44
C ALA A 307 -26.35 11.48 0.65
N CYS A 308 -25.47 11.97 -0.22
CA CYS A 308 -24.85 13.29 -0.09
C CYS A 308 -25.88 14.42 -0.25
N ILE A 309 -26.15 15.15 0.83
CA ILE A 309 -27.05 16.30 0.85
C ILE A 309 -26.42 17.59 0.32
N ARG A 310 -25.21 17.53 -0.22
CA ARG A 310 -24.46 18.65 -0.83
C ARG A 310 -24.27 19.87 0.09
N CYS A 311 -24.23 19.69 1.41
CA CYS A 311 -24.08 20.77 2.40
C CYS A 311 -22.74 21.53 2.32
N GLY A 312 -21.71 20.99 1.68
CA GLY A 312 -20.43 21.65 1.44
C GLY A 312 -19.47 21.69 2.63
N VAL A 313 -19.85 21.19 3.82
CA VAL A 313 -19.02 21.25 5.05
C VAL A 313 -17.65 20.56 4.91
N CYS A 314 -17.55 19.57 4.02
CA CYS A 314 -16.32 18.81 3.77
C CYS A 314 -15.27 19.57 2.95
N GLU A 315 -15.69 20.49 2.05
CA GLU A 315 -14.78 21.16 1.11
C GLU A 315 -13.81 22.13 1.77
N PRO A 316 -14.24 23.05 2.69
CA PRO A 316 -13.33 23.92 3.41
C PRO A 316 -12.32 23.20 4.31
N ARG A 317 -12.62 21.95 4.69
CA ARG A 317 -11.72 21.11 5.49
C ARG A 317 -10.69 20.36 4.64
N CYS A 318 -10.86 20.35 3.32
CA CYS A 318 -9.94 19.65 2.42
C CYS A 318 -8.70 20.52 2.16
N PRO A 319 -7.50 20.13 2.59
CA PRO A 319 -6.29 20.93 2.37
C PRO A 319 -5.87 20.98 0.89
N TYR A 320 -6.53 20.21 0.04
CA TYR A 320 -6.26 20.12 -1.39
C TYR A 320 -7.34 20.77 -2.25
N ASN A 321 -8.28 21.50 -1.64
CA ASN A 321 -9.36 22.21 -2.32
C ASN A 321 -10.16 21.35 -3.31
N LEU A 322 -10.38 20.08 -2.95
CA LEU A 322 -11.14 19.16 -3.81
C LEU A 322 -12.61 19.59 -3.90
N PRO A 323 -13.23 19.58 -5.10
CA PRO A 323 -14.64 19.80 -5.29
C PRO A 323 -15.46 18.56 -4.85
N ILE A 324 -15.43 18.26 -3.54
CA ILE A 324 -15.91 16.98 -2.98
C ILE A 324 -17.36 16.70 -3.33
N ARG A 325 -18.23 17.73 -3.37
CA ARG A 325 -19.65 17.56 -3.75
C ARG A 325 -19.82 17.06 -5.17
N GLN A 326 -19.04 17.60 -6.12
CA GLN A 326 -19.06 17.16 -7.52
C GLN A 326 -18.46 15.75 -7.66
N MET A 327 -17.34 15.50 -6.98
CA MET A 327 -16.69 14.18 -6.96
C MET A 327 -17.62 13.12 -6.34
N MET A 328 -18.38 13.48 -5.28
CA MET A 328 -19.35 12.59 -4.64
C MET A 328 -20.52 12.25 -5.56
N GLN A 329 -21.05 13.25 -6.30
CA GLN A 329 -22.08 13.03 -7.31
C GLN A 329 -21.57 12.05 -8.39
N LYS A 330 -20.37 12.31 -8.92
CA LYS A 330 -19.76 11.40 -9.91
C LYS A 330 -19.57 9.99 -9.37
N ALA A 331 -19.18 9.86 -8.10
CA ALA A 331 -19.06 8.55 -7.47
C ALA A 331 -20.40 7.82 -7.37
N ALA A 332 -21.49 8.52 -7.01
CA ALA A 332 -22.84 7.96 -6.99
C ALA A 332 -23.24 7.43 -8.38
N GLU A 333 -23.04 8.24 -9.43
CA GLU A 333 -23.29 7.83 -10.82
C GLU A 333 -22.49 6.58 -11.22
N ASP A 334 -21.19 6.53 -10.90
CA ASP A 334 -20.31 5.41 -11.23
C ASP A 334 -20.74 4.09 -10.54
N PHE A 335 -21.34 4.19 -9.36
CA PHE A 335 -21.88 3.05 -8.63
C PHE A 335 -23.36 2.75 -8.95
N GLY A 336 -24.03 3.59 -9.73
CA GLY A 336 -25.43 3.39 -10.19
C GLY A 336 -26.47 3.86 -9.18
N GLU A 337 -26.21 4.95 -8.46
CA GLU A 337 -27.10 5.60 -7.50
C GLU A 337 -27.67 6.93 -8.04
#